data_33040031b97bbff348a237a7c7e9e1a9
#
_entry.id   33040031b97bbff348a237a7c7e9e1a9
#
_cell.length_a   1.000
_cell.length_b   1.000
_cell.length_c   1.000
_cell.angle_alpha   90.00
_cell.angle_beta   90.00
_cell.angle_gamma   90.00
#
_symmetry.space_group_name_H-M   'P 1'
#
loop_
_entity.id
_entity.type
_entity.pdbx_description
1 polymer ?
#
loop_
_entity_poly.entity_id
_entity_poly.type
_entity_poly.pdbx_seq_one_letter_code
_entity_poly.pdbx_strand_id
1 'polypeptide(L)'
;MDFVMSCLSVGENGNLSIGGCDVATLAEEYGTPAYIMDEDQIRENCRVYNRAMQEYYGGNGIVLYASKALSCKYIYRMMKEENMGIDVVSGGEMYTALKAGFPAERIYFHGNNKTDDELKMALENGVGRIVVDNVFELESLNRLSGEMGKTADILFRIKPGIDAHTHSFIRTGQIDSKFGVSLENGEAENIIKMADDMENLNVVGVHCHIGSQIFELEPFELAAEKMMTFIADLKDKYDISIKELNLGGGYGIKYTEGDTPIDYDKYIQAVSKV
;
A
#
# COMPACT_ATOMS: atom_id res chain seq x y z
N MET A 1 -12.29 -1.03 -32.35
CA MET A 1 -12.98 -0.77 -31.06
C MET A 1 -11.87 -0.66 -30.02
N ASP A 2 -11.67 0.54 -29.47
CA ASP A 2 -10.62 0.75 -28.48
C ASP A 2 -11.17 0.34 -27.12
N PHE A 3 -10.68 -0.77 -26.59
CA PHE A 3 -11.07 -1.24 -25.27
C PHE A 3 -10.36 -0.44 -24.17
N VAL A 4 -11.00 -0.32 -23.02
CA VAL A 4 -10.43 0.34 -21.84
C VAL A 4 -9.20 -0.41 -21.30
N MET A 5 -9.15 -1.72 -21.49
CA MET A 5 -8.08 -2.59 -21.02
C MET A 5 -7.44 -3.36 -22.17
N SER A 6 -6.11 -3.52 -22.14
CA SER A 6 -5.34 -4.20 -23.18
C SER A 6 -5.62 -5.71 -23.29
N CYS A 7 -6.12 -6.32 -22.20
CA CYS A 7 -6.49 -7.75 -22.18
C CYS A 7 -7.84 -8.06 -22.87
N LEU A 8 -8.58 -7.02 -23.29
CA LEU A 8 -9.86 -7.15 -23.98
C LEU A 8 -9.67 -7.17 -25.51
N SER A 9 -10.36 -8.05 -26.20
CA SER A 9 -10.38 -8.13 -27.66
C SER A 9 -11.71 -8.66 -28.15
N VAL A 10 -11.94 -8.59 -29.47
CA VAL A 10 -13.04 -9.30 -30.14
C VAL A 10 -12.47 -10.51 -30.86
N GLY A 11 -12.97 -11.70 -30.54
CA GLY A 11 -12.60 -12.93 -31.21
C GLY A 11 -13.10 -13.00 -32.66
N GLU A 12 -12.62 -13.99 -33.43
CA GLU A 12 -13.04 -14.21 -34.81
C GLU A 12 -14.55 -14.50 -34.96
N ASN A 13 -15.17 -15.05 -33.92
CA ASN A 13 -16.62 -15.32 -33.83
C ASN A 13 -17.44 -14.06 -33.47
N GLY A 14 -16.81 -12.89 -33.27
CA GLY A 14 -17.47 -11.64 -32.89
C GLY A 14 -17.77 -11.49 -31.41
N ASN A 15 -17.42 -12.48 -30.55
CA ASN A 15 -17.59 -12.41 -29.13
C ASN A 15 -16.47 -11.62 -28.46
N LEU A 16 -16.75 -11.03 -27.28
CA LEU A 16 -15.72 -10.47 -26.41
C LEU A 16 -14.79 -11.58 -25.92
N SER A 17 -13.50 -11.29 -25.91
CA SER A 17 -12.47 -12.13 -25.30
C SER A 17 -11.72 -11.36 -24.23
N ILE A 18 -11.37 -12.05 -23.14
CA ILE A 18 -10.55 -11.56 -22.03
C ILE A 18 -9.34 -12.47 -21.91
N GLY A 19 -8.14 -11.93 -22.03
CA GLY A 19 -6.91 -12.74 -22.00
C GLY A 19 -6.90 -13.85 -23.05
N GLY A 20 -7.51 -13.61 -24.22
CA GLY A 20 -7.66 -14.61 -25.29
C GLY A 20 -8.77 -15.64 -25.09
N CYS A 21 -9.49 -15.63 -23.97
CA CYS A 21 -10.60 -16.55 -23.69
C CYS A 21 -11.95 -15.94 -24.08
N ASP A 22 -12.78 -16.68 -24.84
CA ASP A 22 -14.13 -16.27 -25.21
C ASP A 22 -15.04 -16.19 -23.99
N VAL A 23 -15.67 -15.04 -23.72
CA VAL A 23 -16.48 -14.83 -22.51
C VAL A 23 -17.79 -15.63 -22.53
N ALA A 24 -18.35 -15.94 -23.72
CA ALA A 24 -19.55 -16.77 -23.81
C ALA A 24 -19.23 -18.21 -23.42
N THR A 25 -18.10 -18.74 -23.88
CA THR A 25 -17.62 -20.08 -23.48
C THR A 25 -17.35 -20.15 -21.98
N LEU A 26 -16.70 -19.11 -21.40
CA LEU A 26 -16.48 -19.04 -19.94
C LEU A 26 -17.81 -19.01 -19.17
N ALA A 27 -18.80 -18.26 -19.66
CA ALA A 27 -20.11 -18.20 -19.01
C ALA A 27 -20.86 -19.55 -19.08
N GLU A 28 -20.73 -20.29 -20.18
CA GLU A 28 -21.32 -21.63 -20.31
C GLU A 28 -20.65 -22.65 -19.36
N GLU A 29 -19.32 -22.59 -19.23
CA GLU A 29 -18.55 -23.54 -18.42
C GLU A 29 -18.65 -23.26 -16.93
N TYR A 30 -18.54 -21.98 -16.52
CA TYR A 30 -18.45 -21.58 -15.11
C TYR A 30 -19.72 -20.90 -14.57
N GLY A 31 -20.68 -20.57 -15.41
CA GLY A 31 -21.91 -19.88 -15.04
C GLY A 31 -21.74 -18.37 -14.90
N THR A 32 -22.88 -17.72 -14.59
CA THR A 32 -22.96 -16.27 -14.34
C THR A 32 -23.78 -15.99 -13.07
N PRO A 33 -23.52 -14.90 -12.33
CA PRO A 33 -22.49 -13.87 -12.57
C PRO A 33 -21.08 -14.37 -12.27
N ALA A 34 -20.07 -13.87 -12.99
CA ALA A 34 -18.68 -14.25 -12.81
C ALA A 34 -17.75 -13.02 -12.90
N TYR A 35 -16.69 -12.99 -12.07
CA TYR A 35 -15.56 -12.11 -12.24
C TYR A 35 -14.46 -12.86 -13.01
N ILE A 36 -13.98 -12.29 -14.09
CA ILE A 36 -12.92 -12.84 -14.93
C ILE A 36 -11.67 -11.99 -14.75
N MET A 37 -10.57 -12.65 -14.36
CA MET A 37 -9.27 -12.01 -14.12
C MET A 37 -8.27 -12.53 -15.15
N ASP A 38 -7.52 -11.61 -15.78
CA ASP A 38 -6.41 -11.96 -16.66
C ASP A 38 -5.13 -12.04 -15.82
N GLU A 39 -4.62 -13.27 -15.65
CA GLU A 39 -3.42 -13.52 -14.85
C GLU A 39 -2.18 -12.89 -15.47
N ASP A 40 -2.00 -12.97 -16.78
CA ASP A 40 -0.83 -12.43 -17.47
C ASP A 40 -0.75 -10.90 -17.31
N GLN A 41 -1.90 -10.21 -17.39
CA GLN A 41 -1.97 -8.78 -17.15
C GLN A 41 -1.62 -8.41 -15.70
N ILE A 42 -2.10 -9.18 -14.73
CA ILE A 42 -1.78 -8.95 -13.30
C ILE A 42 -0.27 -9.13 -13.07
N ARG A 43 0.32 -10.20 -13.60
CA ARG A 43 1.77 -10.46 -13.49
C ARG A 43 2.59 -9.37 -14.18
N GLU A 44 2.20 -8.92 -15.36
CA GLU A 44 2.91 -7.86 -16.06
C GLU A 44 2.85 -6.54 -15.27
N ASN A 45 1.72 -6.20 -14.67
CA ASN A 45 1.62 -5.03 -13.78
C ASN A 45 2.62 -5.14 -12.60
N CYS A 46 2.71 -6.30 -11.96
CA CYS A 46 3.70 -6.52 -10.89
C CYS A 46 5.14 -6.29 -11.39
N ARG A 47 5.44 -6.81 -12.59
CA ARG A 47 6.78 -6.69 -13.20
C ARG A 47 7.13 -5.26 -13.60
N VAL A 48 6.15 -4.46 -14.05
CA VAL A 48 6.36 -3.02 -14.33
C VAL A 48 6.84 -2.31 -13.08
N TYR A 49 6.16 -2.49 -11.95
CA TYR A 49 6.58 -1.88 -10.68
C TYR A 49 7.94 -2.38 -10.19
N ASN A 50 8.19 -3.69 -10.26
CA ASN A 50 9.47 -4.26 -9.83
C ASN A 50 10.63 -3.77 -10.70
N ARG A 51 10.43 -3.65 -12.03
CA ARG A 51 11.44 -3.06 -12.92
C ARG A 51 11.72 -1.59 -12.58
N ALA A 52 10.67 -0.81 -12.31
CA ALA A 52 10.83 0.59 -11.90
C ALA A 52 11.58 0.73 -10.57
N MET A 53 11.28 -0.12 -9.58
CA MET A 53 12.05 -0.15 -8.32
C MET A 53 13.51 -0.53 -8.54
N GLN A 54 13.79 -1.48 -9.43
CA GLN A 54 15.17 -1.83 -9.77
C GLN A 54 15.89 -0.69 -10.50
N GLU A 55 15.23 -0.02 -11.44
CA GLU A 55 15.82 1.03 -12.27
C GLU A 55 16.08 2.32 -11.46
N TYR A 56 15.12 2.76 -10.67
CA TYR A 56 15.17 4.09 -10.03
C TYR A 56 15.65 4.06 -8.59
N TYR A 57 15.58 2.91 -7.91
CA TYR A 57 16.01 2.74 -6.51
C TYR A 57 17.09 1.66 -6.33
N GLY A 58 17.62 1.09 -7.44
CA GLY A 58 18.64 0.03 -7.37
C GLY A 58 18.17 -1.22 -6.64
N GLY A 59 16.85 -1.46 -6.59
CA GLY A 59 16.24 -2.55 -5.86
C GLY A 59 16.10 -2.32 -4.34
N ASN A 60 16.41 -1.12 -3.84
CA ASN A 60 16.26 -0.77 -2.41
C ASN A 60 14.81 -0.38 -2.08
N GLY A 61 13.89 -1.33 -2.27
CA GLY A 61 12.49 -1.14 -1.97
C GLY A 61 11.68 -2.37 -2.32
N ILE A 62 10.47 -2.41 -1.79
CA ILE A 62 9.49 -3.47 -2.07
C ILE A 62 8.18 -2.84 -2.51
N VAL A 63 7.58 -3.40 -3.54
CA VAL A 63 6.23 -3.01 -3.98
C VAL A 63 5.20 -3.86 -3.25
N LEU A 64 4.20 -3.21 -2.67
CA LEU A 64 3.17 -3.87 -1.87
C LEU A 64 1.85 -3.90 -2.64
N TYR A 65 1.28 -5.08 -2.78
CA TYR A 65 -0.06 -5.25 -3.33
C TYR A 65 -1.11 -4.94 -2.25
N ALA A 66 -2.04 -4.03 -2.54
CA ALA A 66 -3.13 -3.69 -1.63
C ALA A 66 -4.22 -4.75 -1.65
N SER A 67 -4.28 -5.60 -0.63
CA SER A 67 -5.20 -6.76 -0.53
C SER A 67 -6.67 -6.40 -0.59
N LYS A 68 -7.04 -5.17 -0.22
CA LYS A 68 -8.42 -4.66 -0.33
C LYS A 68 -8.99 -4.70 -1.76
N ALA A 69 -8.13 -4.75 -2.79
CA ALA A 69 -8.55 -4.87 -4.18
C ALA A 69 -9.15 -6.25 -4.48
N LEU A 70 -8.46 -7.31 -4.06
CA LEU A 70 -8.93 -8.70 -4.12
C LEU A 70 -8.13 -9.55 -3.14
N SER A 71 -8.82 -10.14 -2.16
CA SER A 71 -8.19 -11.03 -1.16
C SER A 71 -8.60 -12.47 -1.38
N CYS A 72 -7.73 -13.24 -2.04
CA CYS A 72 -7.89 -14.69 -2.16
C CYS A 72 -6.53 -15.39 -2.22
N LYS A 73 -6.50 -16.69 -1.92
CA LYS A 73 -5.25 -17.46 -1.88
C LYS A 73 -4.49 -17.45 -3.20
N TYR A 74 -5.20 -17.40 -4.34
CA TYR A 74 -4.57 -17.43 -5.66
C TYR A 74 -3.76 -16.14 -5.91
N ILE A 75 -4.36 -14.98 -5.65
CA ILE A 75 -3.69 -13.69 -5.73
C ILE A 75 -2.44 -13.65 -4.84
N TYR A 76 -2.53 -14.10 -3.60
CA TYR A 76 -1.37 -14.07 -2.70
C TYR A 76 -0.22 -14.98 -3.15
N ARG A 77 -0.53 -16.13 -3.76
CA ARG A 77 0.50 -16.98 -4.37
C ARG A 77 1.18 -16.27 -5.53
N MET A 78 0.40 -15.64 -6.40
CA MET A 78 0.89 -14.85 -7.52
C MET A 78 1.78 -13.68 -7.06
N MET A 79 1.35 -12.93 -6.05
CA MET A 79 2.16 -11.85 -5.47
C MET A 79 3.49 -12.38 -4.90
N LYS A 80 3.46 -13.53 -4.25
CA LYS A 80 4.70 -14.19 -3.76
C LYS A 80 5.63 -14.56 -4.91
N GLU A 81 5.11 -15.16 -5.98
CA GLU A 81 5.88 -15.57 -7.17
C GLU A 81 6.48 -14.38 -7.91
N GLU A 82 5.78 -13.25 -7.97
CA GLU A 82 6.26 -12.01 -8.58
C GLU A 82 7.09 -11.13 -7.61
N ASN A 83 7.54 -11.69 -6.47
CA ASN A 83 8.36 -10.97 -5.46
C ASN A 83 7.72 -9.70 -4.88
N MET A 84 6.40 -9.60 -4.87
CA MET A 84 5.69 -8.51 -4.21
C MET A 84 5.65 -8.72 -2.68
N GLY A 85 5.51 -7.63 -1.92
CA GLY A 85 4.92 -7.67 -0.59
C GLY A 85 3.42 -7.46 -0.69
N ILE A 86 2.73 -7.45 0.45
CA ILE A 86 1.29 -7.17 0.51
C ILE A 86 0.94 -6.25 1.66
N ASP A 87 -0.03 -5.36 1.42
CA ASP A 87 -0.76 -4.65 2.47
C ASP A 87 -2.01 -5.44 2.83
N VAL A 88 -2.23 -5.71 4.11
CA VAL A 88 -3.47 -6.29 4.64
C VAL A 88 -4.13 -5.30 5.58
N VAL A 89 -5.47 -5.27 5.62
CA VAL A 89 -6.21 -4.30 6.44
C VAL A 89 -7.14 -4.97 7.46
N SER A 90 -7.07 -6.28 7.58
CA SER A 90 -7.86 -7.06 8.55
C SER A 90 -7.19 -8.41 8.87
N GLY A 91 -7.58 -8.99 10.00
CA GLY A 91 -7.19 -10.36 10.36
C GLY A 91 -7.63 -11.40 9.33
N GLY A 92 -8.76 -11.19 8.64
CA GLY A 92 -9.23 -12.07 7.58
C GLY A 92 -8.33 -12.09 6.35
N GLU A 93 -7.85 -10.92 5.89
CA GLU A 93 -6.87 -10.82 4.81
C GLU A 93 -5.53 -11.44 5.22
N MET A 94 -5.03 -11.12 6.42
CA MET A 94 -3.82 -11.72 6.99
C MET A 94 -3.92 -13.23 7.06
N TYR A 95 -5.02 -13.76 7.60
CA TYR A 95 -5.26 -15.22 7.67
C TYR A 95 -5.23 -15.86 6.27
N THR A 96 -5.89 -15.23 5.30
CA THR A 96 -5.94 -15.75 3.92
C THR A 96 -4.55 -15.78 3.28
N ALA A 97 -3.74 -14.74 3.49
CA ALA A 97 -2.36 -14.65 3.02
C ALA A 97 -1.48 -15.74 3.64
N LEU A 98 -1.54 -15.91 4.98
CA LEU A 98 -0.80 -16.96 5.69
C LEU A 98 -1.22 -18.37 5.22
N LYS A 99 -2.51 -18.61 5.00
CA LYS A 99 -3.04 -19.87 4.45
C LYS A 99 -2.70 -20.09 2.97
N ALA A 100 -2.31 -19.05 2.24
CA ALA A 100 -1.76 -19.17 0.90
C ALA A 100 -0.26 -19.51 0.91
N GLY A 101 0.40 -19.49 2.08
CA GLY A 101 1.85 -19.66 2.24
C GLY A 101 2.62 -18.41 1.85
N PHE A 102 2.02 -17.23 2.01
CA PHE A 102 2.71 -15.96 1.81
C PHE A 102 3.69 -15.71 2.97
N PRO A 103 4.92 -15.22 2.70
CA PRO A 103 5.92 -14.96 3.74
C PRO A 103 5.47 -13.80 4.63
N ALA A 104 5.34 -14.07 5.94
CA ALA A 104 4.78 -13.12 6.91
C ALA A 104 5.63 -11.85 7.03
N GLU A 105 6.94 -11.95 6.87
CA GLU A 105 7.90 -10.85 6.91
C GLU A 105 7.70 -9.83 5.77
N ARG A 106 6.94 -10.17 4.72
CA ARG A 106 6.59 -9.29 3.61
C ARG A 106 5.14 -8.80 3.69
N ILE A 107 4.47 -8.97 4.83
CA ILE A 107 3.14 -8.45 5.11
C ILE A 107 3.27 -7.15 5.88
N TYR A 108 2.54 -6.12 5.44
CA TYR A 108 2.35 -4.84 6.10
C TYR A 108 0.90 -4.74 6.57
N PHE A 109 0.69 -4.62 7.87
CA PHE A 109 -0.65 -4.62 8.46
C PHE A 109 -1.14 -3.20 8.70
N HIS A 110 -2.02 -2.74 7.83
CA HIS A 110 -2.70 -1.45 7.87
C HIS A 110 -4.07 -1.53 8.58
N GLY A 111 -4.76 -0.38 8.67
CA GLY A 111 -6.10 -0.26 9.24
C GLY A 111 -6.11 0.71 10.41
N ASN A 112 -7.25 1.38 10.61
CA ASN A 112 -7.44 2.40 11.66
C ASN A 112 -8.23 1.89 12.88
N ASN A 113 -8.55 0.60 12.93
CA ASN A 113 -9.28 -0.02 14.02
C ASN A 113 -8.87 -1.50 14.19
N LYS A 114 -7.56 -1.73 14.32
CA LYS A 114 -7.03 -3.06 14.60
C LYS A 114 -7.42 -3.47 16.02
N THR A 115 -7.97 -4.67 16.15
CA THR A 115 -8.32 -5.24 17.46
C THR A 115 -7.10 -5.88 18.12
N ASP A 116 -7.15 -6.05 19.46
CA ASP A 116 -6.10 -6.77 20.19
C ASP A 116 -5.85 -8.17 19.63
N ASP A 117 -6.91 -8.87 19.19
CA ASP A 117 -6.77 -10.23 18.64
C ASP A 117 -6.09 -10.21 17.26
N GLU A 118 -6.33 -9.21 16.44
CA GLU A 118 -5.63 -9.03 15.16
C GLU A 118 -4.17 -8.64 15.37
N LEU A 119 -3.87 -7.78 16.33
CA LEU A 119 -2.50 -7.42 16.71
C LEU A 119 -1.75 -8.64 17.26
N LYS A 120 -2.37 -9.46 18.12
CA LYS A 120 -1.81 -10.73 18.59
C LYS A 120 -1.53 -11.68 17.43
N MET A 121 -2.49 -11.85 16.51
CA MET A 121 -2.29 -12.68 15.32
C MET A 121 -1.10 -12.20 14.48
N ALA A 122 -0.93 -10.91 14.29
CA ALA A 122 0.23 -10.35 13.58
C ALA A 122 1.54 -10.68 14.30
N LEU A 123 1.59 -10.45 15.62
CA LEU A 123 2.76 -10.76 16.45
C LEU A 123 3.08 -12.25 16.46
N GLU A 124 2.08 -13.13 16.63
CA GLU A 124 2.24 -14.58 16.64
C GLU A 124 2.88 -15.12 15.38
N ASN A 125 2.44 -14.60 14.23
CA ASN A 125 2.87 -15.05 12.91
C ASN A 125 4.11 -14.32 12.38
N GLY A 126 4.65 -13.33 13.10
CA GLY A 126 5.84 -12.59 12.68
C GLY A 126 5.58 -11.72 11.44
N VAL A 127 4.44 -11.03 11.41
CA VAL A 127 4.14 -10.04 10.36
C VAL A 127 5.24 -8.98 10.32
N GLY A 128 5.73 -8.68 9.11
CA GLY A 128 6.93 -7.87 8.92
C GLY A 128 6.79 -6.44 9.43
N ARG A 129 5.64 -5.81 9.18
CA ARG A 129 5.40 -4.42 9.60
C ARG A 129 3.97 -4.22 10.08
N ILE A 130 3.80 -3.44 11.15
CA ILE A 130 2.48 -2.96 11.59
C ILE A 130 2.45 -1.45 11.38
N VAL A 131 1.50 -0.97 10.57
CA VAL A 131 1.34 0.46 10.29
C VAL A 131 0.37 1.03 11.31
N VAL A 132 0.92 1.69 12.32
CA VAL A 132 0.19 2.27 13.45
C VAL A 132 -0.56 3.52 13.01
N ASP A 133 -1.82 3.61 13.38
CA ASP A 133 -2.72 4.67 12.93
C ASP A 133 -2.97 5.75 14.00
N ASN A 134 -2.83 5.40 15.28
CA ASN A 134 -3.13 6.30 16.40
C ASN A 134 -2.46 5.85 17.71
N VAL A 135 -2.52 6.74 18.74
CA VAL A 135 -1.89 6.50 20.05
C VAL A 135 -2.48 5.29 20.77
N PHE A 136 -3.79 5.08 20.71
CA PHE A 136 -4.44 3.95 21.40
C PHE A 136 -3.93 2.61 20.86
N GLU A 137 -3.79 2.49 19.55
CA GLU A 137 -3.19 1.32 18.91
C GLU A 137 -1.72 1.14 19.33
N LEU A 138 -0.95 2.23 19.35
CA LEU A 138 0.45 2.22 19.79
C LEU A 138 0.62 1.62 21.18
N GLU A 139 -0.18 2.12 22.14
CA GLU A 139 -0.15 1.64 23.53
C GLU A 139 -0.57 0.17 23.65
N SER A 140 -1.62 -0.22 22.94
CA SER A 140 -2.09 -1.61 22.90
C SER A 140 -1.03 -2.53 22.31
N LEU A 141 -0.39 -2.13 21.19
CA LEU A 141 0.64 -2.93 20.54
C LEU A 141 1.88 -3.09 21.43
N ASN A 142 2.35 -2.01 22.08
CA ASN A 142 3.48 -2.09 23.03
C ASN A 142 3.18 -3.05 24.19
N ARG A 143 2.00 -2.94 24.80
CA ARG A 143 1.56 -3.84 25.86
C ARG A 143 1.53 -5.31 25.42
N LEU A 144 0.87 -5.58 24.27
CA LEU A 144 0.74 -6.94 23.73
C LEU A 144 2.09 -7.54 23.35
N SER A 145 2.97 -6.74 22.74
CA SER A 145 4.34 -7.15 22.40
C SER A 145 5.12 -7.56 23.66
N GLY A 146 5.04 -6.76 24.74
CA GLY A 146 5.67 -7.07 26.02
C GLY A 146 5.08 -8.33 26.67
N GLU A 147 3.75 -8.49 26.71
CA GLU A 147 3.08 -9.70 27.22
C GLU A 147 3.51 -10.97 26.50
N MET A 148 3.83 -10.86 25.20
CA MET A 148 4.25 -11.98 24.35
C MET A 148 5.78 -12.14 24.25
N GLY A 149 6.56 -11.26 24.89
CA GLY A 149 8.03 -11.28 24.81
C GLY A 149 8.54 -11.05 23.38
N LYS A 150 7.87 -10.19 22.62
CA LYS A 150 8.19 -9.87 21.21
C LYS A 150 8.46 -8.39 21.05
N THR A 151 9.15 -8.03 19.97
CA THR A 151 9.29 -6.66 19.50
C THR A 151 8.63 -6.54 18.13
N ALA A 152 7.85 -5.46 17.91
CA ALA A 152 7.20 -5.20 16.64
C ALA A 152 7.93 -4.10 15.88
N ASP A 153 8.22 -4.34 14.59
CA ASP A 153 8.64 -3.30 13.65
C ASP A 153 7.43 -2.52 13.17
N ILE A 154 7.43 -1.20 13.39
CA ILE A 154 6.28 -0.35 13.11
C ILE A 154 6.61 0.79 12.14
N LEU A 155 5.59 1.15 11.35
CA LEU A 155 5.52 2.43 10.65
C LEU A 155 4.37 3.26 11.23
N PHE A 156 4.49 4.57 11.18
CA PHE A 156 3.36 5.46 11.49
C PHE A 156 2.67 5.93 10.23
N ARG A 157 1.33 5.86 10.23
CA ARG A 157 0.53 6.49 9.18
C ARG A 157 0.41 8.00 9.46
N ILE A 158 0.89 8.80 8.54
CA ILE A 158 0.98 10.25 8.66
C ILE A 158 0.12 10.92 7.58
N LYS A 159 -0.61 11.97 7.96
CA LYS A 159 -1.33 12.86 7.05
C LYS A 159 -0.41 14.03 6.69
N PRO A 160 0.14 14.08 5.45
CA PRO A 160 1.08 15.14 5.08
C PRO A 160 0.42 16.48 4.73
N GLY A 161 -0.91 16.59 4.83
CA GLY A 161 -1.64 17.81 4.52
C GLY A 161 -1.60 18.18 3.02
N ILE A 162 -1.81 17.18 2.14
CA ILE A 162 -1.84 17.37 0.69
C ILE A 162 -3.25 17.10 0.19
N ASP A 163 -3.79 18.03 -0.60
CA ASP A 163 -5.02 17.83 -1.35
C ASP A 163 -4.69 17.43 -2.79
N ALA A 164 -4.96 16.18 -3.13
CA ALA A 164 -4.68 15.62 -4.45
C ALA A 164 -5.71 16.02 -5.53
N HIS A 165 -6.79 16.72 -5.16
CA HIS A 165 -7.89 17.06 -6.06
C HIS A 165 -7.97 18.54 -6.44
N THR A 166 -7.09 19.39 -5.94
CA THR A 166 -7.09 20.84 -6.22
C THR A 166 -5.84 21.26 -6.96
N HIS A 167 -6.03 21.78 -8.18
CA HIS A 167 -5.01 22.49 -8.97
C HIS A 167 -4.55 23.81 -8.36
N SER A 168 -5.02 24.20 -7.21
CA SER A 168 -4.63 25.43 -6.52
C SER A 168 -4.16 25.10 -5.11
N PHE A 169 -3.01 25.59 -4.78
CA PHE A 169 -2.28 25.64 -3.52
C PHE A 169 -3.11 25.99 -2.26
N ILE A 170 -4.30 25.42 -2.08
CA ILE A 170 -5.13 25.67 -0.91
C ILE A 170 -4.90 24.56 0.10
N ARG A 171 -4.32 24.93 1.21
CA ARG A 171 -3.88 24.25 2.43
C ARG A 171 -4.94 23.43 3.17
N THR A 172 -5.89 22.79 2.53
CA THR A 172 -6.92 21.99 3.21
C THR A 172 -6.82 20.51 2.89
N GLY A 173 -5.59 20.01 2.77
CA GLY A 173 -5.40 18.56 2.58
C GLY A 173 -5.94 17.81 3.79
N GLN A 174 -7.00 17.11 3.60
CA GLN A 174 -7.66 16.04 4.39
C GLN A 174 -7.27 15.92 5.89
N ILE A 175 -7.23 17.05 6.62
CA ILE A 175 -7.05 17.05 8.08
C ILE A 175 -8.16 16.22 8.74
N ASP A 176 -9.34 16.18 8.14
CA ASP A 176 -10.52 15.43 8.61
C ASP A 176 -10.52 13.94 8.22
N SER A 177 -9.42 13.42 7.64
CA SER A 177 -9.32 11.99 7.37
C SER A 177 -9.34 11.20 8.69
N LYS A 178 -10.11 10.11 8.72
CA LYS A 178 -10.16 9.16 9.84
C LYS A 178 -8.86 8.36 10.03
N PHE A 179 -7.88 8.50 9.13
CA PHE A 179 -6.67 7.71 9.10
C PHE A 179 -5.46 8.53 9.51
N GLY A 180 -4.64 7.94 10.38
CA GLY A 180 -3.32 8.45 10.71
C GLY A 180 -3.30 9.73 11.54
N VAL A 181 -2.09 10.17 11.88
CA VAL A 181 -1.81 11.37 12.68
C VAL A 181 -1.37 12.53 11.78
N SER A 182 -1.67 13.75 12.20
CA SER A 182 -1.35 14.94 11.40
C SER A 182 0.12 15.34 11.53
N LEU A 183 0.72 15.69 10.38
CA LEU A 183 2.04 16.30 10.35
C LEU A 183 2.01 17.76 10.80
N GLU A 184 0.97 18.51 10.39
CA GLU A 184 0.94 19.97 10.52
C GLU A 184 0.76 20.48 11.96
N ASN A 185 0.07 19.71 12.81
CA ASN A 185 -0.19 20.10 14.21
C ASN A 185 0.80 19.49 15.23
N GLY A 186 1.84 18.79 14.75
CA GLY A 186 2.86 18.14 15.57
C GLY A 186 2.47 16.78 16.18
N GLU A 187 1.29 16.24 15.89
CA GLU A 187 0.89 14.91 16.37
C GLU A 187 1.85 13.82 15.93
N ALA A 188 2.28 13.85 14.65
CA ALA A 188 3.21 12.86 14.08
C ALA A 188 4.55 12.85 14.81
N GLU A 189 5.10 14.04 15.11
CA GLU A 189 6.35 14.17 15.88
C GLU A 189 6.19 13.61 17.29
N ASN A 190 5.10 13.95 17.96
CA ASN A 190 4.85 13.52 19.35
C ASN A 190 4.66 12.01 19.48
N ILE A 191 3.90 11.38 18.58
CA ILE A 191 3.65 9.92 18.64
C ILE A 191 4.92 9.12 18.33
N ILE A 192 5.77 9.60 17.42
CA ILE A 192 7.04 8.94 17.09
C ILE A 192 8.00 9.00 18.27
N LYS A 193 8.12 10.16 18.94
CA LYS A 193 8.92 10.30 20.16
C LYS A 193 8.43 9.38 21.28
N MET A 194 7.12 9.33 21.48
CA MET A 194 6.52 8.43 22.46
C MET A 194 6.84 6.95 22.16
N ALA A 195 6.83 6.57 20.88
CA ALA A 195 7.15 5.20 20.47
C ALA A 195 8.65 4.86 20.59
N ASP A 196 9.54 5.84 20.40
CA ASP A 196 10.99 5.67 20.54
C ASP A 196 11.40 5.31 21.98
N ASP A 197 10.61 5.77 22.96
CA ASP A 197 10.76 5.43 24.38
C ASP A 197 10.16 4.05 24.77
N MET A 198 9.49 3.33 23.84
CA MET A 198 8.81 2.06 24.11
C MET A 198 9.70 0.85 23.83
N GLU A 199 9.97 0.03 24.87
CA GLU A 199 10.93 -1.07 24.80
C GLU A 199 10.52 -2.21 23.83
N ASN A 200 9.22 -2.37 23.55
CA ASN A 200 8.71 -3.50 22.76
C ASN A 200 8.38 -3.12 21.31
N LEU A 201 8.71 -1.91 20.91
CA LEU A 201 8.47 -1.40 19.57
C LEU A 201 9.76 -0.90 18.93
N ASN A 202 9.88 -1.09 17.63
CA ASN A 202 10.96 -0.56 16.82
C ASN A 202 10.38 0.32 15.73
N VAL A 203 10.57 1.62 15.83
CA VAL A 203 10.10 2.57 14.81
C VAL A 203 11.02 2.49 13.59
N VAL A 204 10.63 1.75 12.57
CA VAL A 204 11.44 1.55 11.37
C VAL A 204 11.08 2.52 10.25
N GLY A 205 9.84 3.03 10.23
CA GLY A 205 9.40 3.80 9.07
C GLY A 205 8.20 4.71 9.32
N VAL A 206 7.87 5.43 8.25
CA VAL A 206 6.66 6.24 8.16
C VAL A 206 5.92 5.94 6.85
N HIS A 207 4.60 6.11 6.88
CA HIS A 207 3.73 5.89 5.74
C HIS A 207 2.81 7.09 5.54
N CYS A 208 2.52 7.43 4.29
CA CYS A 208 1.40 8.31 3.96
C CYS A 208 0.59 7.75 2.79
N HIS A 209 -0.65 8.24 2.65
CA HIS A 209 -1.50 7.95 1.50
C HIS A 209 -2.36 9.18 1.23
N ILE A 210 -2.22 9.75 0.04
CA ILE A 210 -2.77 11.07 -0.28
C ILE A 210 -4.09 11.03 -1.04
N GLY A 211 -4.57 9.85 -1.42
CA GLY A 211 -5.85 9.69 -2.11
C GLY A 211 -5.88 8.53 -3.10
N SER A 212 -6.88 8.53 -3.97
CA SER A 212 -7.12 7.48 -4.98
C SER A 212 -7.53 8.13 -6.30
N GLN A 213 -7.25 7.46 -7.43
CA GLN A 213 -7.53 7.97 -8.78
C GLN A 213 -6.86 9.31 -9.06
N ILE A 214 -5.58 9.44 -8.72
CA ILE A 214 -4.78 10.64 -8.93
C ILE A 214 -4.00 10.44 -10.24
N PHE A 215 -4.19 11.35 -11.19
CA PHE A 215 -3.62 11.28 -12.54
C PHE A 215 -2.39 12.19 -12.72
N GLU A 216 -2.09 13.05 -11.74
CA GLU A 216 -0.96 13.96 -11.75
C GLU A 216 0.21 13.38 -10.95
N LEU A 217 1.45 13.73 -11.33
CA LEU A 217 2.68 13.34 -10.61
C LEU A 217 2.99 14.27 -9.43
N GLU A 218 2.71 15.56 -9.58
CA GLU A 218 3.06 16.60 -8.62
C GLU A 218 2.59 16.32 -7.18
N PRO A 219 1.36 15.83 -6.92
CA PRO A 219 0.94 15.50 -5.54
C PRO A 219 1.83 14.43 -4.88
N PHE A 220 2.33 13.47 -5.65
CA PHE A 220 3.22 12.41 -5.13
C PHE A 220 4.63 12.94 -4.87
N GLU A 221 5.17 13.79 -5.75
CA GLU A 221 6.45 14.47 -5.54
C GLU A 221 6.39 15.35 -4.28
N LEU A 222 5.32 16.12 -4.10
CA LEU A 222 5.11 16.95 -2.92
C LEU A 222 4.97 16.10 -1.63
N ALA A 223 4.30 14.95 -1.71
CA ALA A 223 4.21 14.02 -0.59
C ALA A 223 5.59 13.49 -0.21
N ALA A 224 6.39 13.08 -1.20
CA ALA A 224 7.75 12.62 -0.97
C ALA A 224 8.61 13.71 -0.32
N GLU A 225 8.59 14.93 -0.83
CA GLU A 225 9.34 16.07 -0.29
C GLU A 225 8.98 16.37 1.18
N LYS A 226 7.67 16.47 1.49
CA LYS A 226 7.20 16.71 2.86
C LYS A 226 7.61 15.59 3.82
N MET A 227 7.45 14.34 3.39
CA MET A 227 7.81 13.19 4.23
C MET A 227 9.32 13.07 4.43
N MET A 228 10.14 13.32 3.41
CA MET A 228 11.59 13.34 3.54
C MET A 228 12.09 14.48 4.42
N THR A 229 11.49 15.67 4.30
CA THR A 229 11.77 16.79 5.21
C THR A 229 11.46 16.43 6.66
N PHE A 230 10.32 15.78 6.89
CA PHE A 230 9.93 15.33 8.24
C PHE A 230 10.90 14.29 8.80
N ILE A 231 11.34 13.33 7.97
CA ILE A 231 12.34 12.32 8.36
C ILE A 231 13.67 12.98 8.74
N ALA A 232 14.11 13.96 7.96
CA ALA A 232 15.33 14.74 8.27
C ALA A 232 15.19 15.50 9.60
N ASP A 233 14.05 16.17 9.82
CA ASP A 233 13.75 16.87 11.06
C ASP A 233 13.78 15.94 12.29
N LEU A 234 13.24 14.72 12.20
CA LEU A 234 13.29 13.72 13.27
C LEU A 234 14.73 13.34 13.61
N LYS A 235 15.56 13.18 12.59
CA LYS A 235 16.99 12.87 12.80
C LYS A 235 17.73 14.03 13.43
N ASP A 236 17.55 15.24 12.92
CA ASP A 236 18.29 16.41 13.35
C ASP A 236 17.91 16.88 14.77
N LYS A 237 16.61 16.81 15.11
CA LYS A 237 16.10 17.31 16.39
C LYS A 237 16.17 16.28 17.52
N TYR A 238 16.01 14.99 17.21
CA TYR A 238 15.79 13.93 18.22
C TYR A 238 16.73 12.74 18.08
N ASP A 239 17.60 12.72 17.05
CA ASP A 239 18.46 11.59 16.68
C ASP A 239 17.66 10.30 16.32
N ILE A 240 16.38 10.42 15.98
CA ILE A 240 15.52 9.32 15.56
C ILE A 240 15.76 9.03 14.08
N SER A 241 16.18 7.79 13.76
CA SER A 241 16.53 7.37 12.40
C SER A 241 15.41 6.54 11.78
N ILE A 242 14.72 7.11 10.80
CA ILE A 242 13.70 6.42 9.98
C ILE A 242 14.40 5.78 8.77
N LYS A 243 14.14 4.50 8.55
CA LYS A 243 14.78 3.70 7.48
C LYS A 243 13.86 3.41 6.31
N GLU A 244 12.54 3.43 6.53
CA GLU A 244 11.54 3.07 5.54
C GLU A 244 10.56 4.23 5.33
N LEU A 245 10.35 4.61 4.06
CA LEU A 245 9.29 5.53 3.64
C LEU A 245 8.35 4.80 2.70
N ASN A 246 7.07 4.70 3.09
CA ASN A 246 6.01 4.17 2.25
C ASN A 246 5.06 5.32 1.86
N LEU A 247 5.06 5.69 0.58
CA LEU A 247 4.23 6.80 0.07
C LEU A 247 2.80 6.37 -0.29
N GLY A 248 2.45 5.12 -0.01
CA GLY A 248 1.15 4.57 -0.40
C GLY A 248 1.04 4.35 -1.90
N GLY A 249 -0.18 4.37 -2.37
CA GLY A 249 -0.53 4.26 -3.78
C GLY A 249 -1.60 5.30 -4.14
N GLY A 250 -2.52 4.93 -5.01
CA GLY A 250 -3.60 5.83 -5.42
C GLY A 250 -3.45 6.35 -6.84
N TYR A 251 -2.51 5.80 -7.59
CA TYR A 251 -2.31 6.10 -9.00
C TYR A 251 -3.59 5.84 -9.78
N GLY A 252 -3.94 6.81 -10.67
CA GLY A 252 -5.11 6.73 -11.50
C GLY A 252 -5.05 5.57 -12.48
N ILE A 253 -6.17 4.86 -12.63
CA ILE A 253 -6.34 3.80 -13.62
C ILE A 253 -7.49 4.14 -14.56
N LYS A 254 -7.48 3.54 -15.75
CA LYS A 254 -8.49 3.81 -16.75
C LYS A 254 -9.77 3.02 -16.47
N TYR A 255 -10.84 3.71 -16.10
CA TYR A 255 -12.20 3.15 -16.00
C TYR A 255 -13.06 3.52 -17.21
N THR A 256 -12.84 4.72 -17.77
CA THR A 256 -13.62 5.27 -18.87
C THR A 256 -12.70 5.78 -20.00
N GLU A 257 -13.29 6.08 -21.17
CA GLU A 257 -12.53 6.64 -22.29
C GLU A 257 -11.89 8.01 -21.98
N GLY A 258 -12.48 8.76 -21.05
CA GLY A 258 -11.97 10.07 -20.61
C GLY A 258 -10.77 10.01 -19.67
N ASP A 259 -10.48 8.85 -19.08
CA ASP A 259 -9.38 8.71 -18.15
C ASP A 259 -8.04 8.55 -18.88
N THR A 260 -7.06 9.33 -18.47
CA THR A 260 -5.71 9.36 -19.06
C THR A 260 -4.65 9.02 -18.02
N PRO A 261 -4.56 7.74 -17.60
CA PRO A 261 -3.55 7.33 -16.61
C PRO A 261 -2.13 7.53 -17.15
N ILE A 262 -1.24 7.88 -16.25
CA ILE A 262 0.21 7.91 -16.51
C ILE A 262 0.76 6.49 -16.32
N ASP A 263 1.77 6.13 -17.09
CA ASP A 263 2.47 4.84 -16.92
C ASP A 263 2.99 4.70 -15.49
N TYR A 264 2.82 3.52 -14.89
CA TYR A 264 3.13 3.29 -13.47
C TYR A 264 4.60 3.53 -13.10
N ASP A 265 5.54 3.27 -14.00
CA ASP A 265 6.96 3.53 -13.81
C ASP A 265 7.26 5.02 -13.65
N LYS A 266 6.46 5.91 -14.27
CA LYS A 266 6.62 7.36 -14.17
C LYS A 266 6.38 7.90 -12.76
N TYR A 267 5.43 7.31 -12.03
CA TYR A 267 5.21 7.68 -10.62
C TYR A 267 6.44 7.33 -9.77
N ILE A 268 7.00 6.13 -9.95
CA ILE A 268 8.21 5.71 -9.24
C ILE A 268 9.41 6.59 -9.64
N GLN A 269 9.56 6.87 -10.95
CA GLN A 269 10.59 7.78 -11.44
C GLN A 269 10.48 9.19 -10.87
N ALA A 270 9.26 9.74 -10.77
CA ALA A 270 9.05 11.09 -10.28
C ALA A 270 9.50 11.20 -8.82
N VAL A 271 9.00 10.33 -7.94
CA VAL A 271 9.35 10.37 -6.52
C VAL A 271 10.81 9.98 -6.23
N SER A 272 11.47 9.26 -7.14
CA SER A 272 12.90 8.91 -6.98
C SER A 272 13.86 10.09 -7.14
N LYS A 273 13.37 11.23 -7.64
CA LYS A 273 14.17 12.46 -7.83
C LYS A 273 14.16 13.38 -6.61
N VAL A 274 13.24 13.15 -5.70
CA VAL A 274 13.11 13.84 -4.42
C VAL A 274 14.04 13.20 -3.37
#